data_2c3ecd6e4289173059d4a332b599d65a
#
_entry.id   2c3ecd6e4289173059d4a332b599d65a
#
_cell.length_a   1.000
_cell.length_b   1.000
_cell.length_c   1.000
_cell.angle_alpha   90.00
_cell.angle_beta   90.00
_cell.angle_gamma   90.00
#
_symmetry.space_group_name_H-M   'P 1'
#
loop_
_entity.id
_entity.type
_entity.pdbx_description
1 polymer ?
#
loop_
_entity_poly.entity_id
_entity_poly.type
_entity_poly.pdbx_seq_one_letter_code
_entity_poly.pdbx_strand_id
1 'polypeptide(L)'
;MTDLAALAESITSALGGAVTGTAMARGELTIEVNAADILKAMTHLQGAGEFKILVDLCGVDWPQRAKRFDVVYHLLSLTRNARIRVKAQVGEGESIPSIISVYPAAGWFERETFDMYGVPFADHPDMRRILTDYGFSGYPLRKDFPLTGYVELRYDDELKRVVYQPVQLVQEFRDFDFMSPWEGAPHILPGDEKAAMAPGVASGEPGKKP
;
A
#
# COMPACT_ATOMS: atom_id res chain seq x y z
N MET A 1 -0.20 25.03 15.44
CA MET A 1 0.00 23.97 14.43
C MET A 1 1.48 23.72 14.32
N THR A 2 1.90 22.47 14.32
CA THR A 2 3.32 22.10 14.14
C THR A 2 3.77 22.51 12.75
N ASP A 3 4.90 23.20 12.65
CA ASP A 3 5.52 23.49 11.37
C ASP A 3 6.16 22.20 10.84
N LEU A 4 5.50 21.60 9.84
CA LEU A 4 5.92 20.35 9.26
C LEU A 4 7.21 20.49 8.41
N ALA A 5 7.49 21.68 7.89
CA ALA A 5 8.72 21.93 7.14
C ALA A 5 9.93 21.95 8.09
N ALA A 6 9.85 22.68 9.19
CA ALA A 6 10.87 22.68 10.23
C ALA A 6 11.07 21.27 10.84
N LEU A 7 9.98 20.52 10.99
CA LEU A 7 10.03 19.14 11.46
C LEU A 7 10.79 18.24 10.46
N ALA A 8 10.52 18.38 9.17
CA ALA A 8 11.20 17.62 8.11
C ALA A 8 12.71 17.90 8.09
N GLU A 9 13.10 19.17 8.20
CA GLU A 9 14.51 19.57 8.28
C GLU A 9 15.21 18.99 9.52
N SER A 10 14.55 19.07 10.68
CA SER A 10 15.06 18.51 11.93
C SER A 10 15.31 17.00 11.83
N ILE A 11 14.33 16.25 11.28
CA ILE A 11 14.43 14.80 11.11
C ILE A 11 15.54 14.45 10.10
N THR A 12 15.59 15.15 8.97
CA THR A 12 16.61 14.93 7.94
C THR A 12 18.00 15.22 8.47
N SER A 13 18.16 16.29 9.23
CA SER A 13 19.45 16.62 9.87
C SER A 13 19.90 15.54 10.87
N ALA A 14 18.97 15.01 11.67
CA ALA A 14 19.28 14.02 12.69
C ALA A 14 19.59 12.62 12.11
N LEU A 15 18.90 12.22 11.06
CA LEU A 15 19.03 10.91 10.45
C LEU A 15 20.08 10.89 9.33
N GLY A 16 20.42 12.05 8.76
CA GLY A 16 21.44 12.20 7.73
C GLY A 16 21.19 11.30 6.51
N GLY A 17 22.16 10.50 6.11
CA GLY A 17 22.10 9.65 4.92
C GLY A 17 21.09 8.49 4.98
N ALA A 18 20.42 8.27 6.11
CA ALA A 18 19.32 7.32 6.21
C ALA A 18 18.06 7.81 5.48
N VAL A 19 17.85 9.12 5.41
CA VAL A 19 16.74 9.74 4.68
C VAL A 19 17.11 9.91 3.22
N THR A 20 16.33 9.33 2.34
CA THR A 20 16.52 9.39 0.88
C THR A 20 15.69 10.49 0.22
N GLY A 21 14.59 10.90 0.88
CA GLY A 21 13.72 11.95 0.36
C GLY A 21 12.70 12.42 1.39
N THR A 22 12.17 13.61 1.14
CA THR A 22 11.05 14.18 1.90
C THR A 22 10.04 14.78 0.93
N ALA A 23 8.76 14.60 1.20
CA ALA A 23 7.70 15.16 0.39
C ALA A 23 6.60 15.74 1.28
N MET A 24 6.13 16.93 0.89
CA MET A 24 4.96 17.57 1.51
C MET A 24 3.84 17.59 0.50
N ALA A 25 2.75 16.91 0.82
CA ALA A 25 1.57 16.89 -0.03
C ALA A 25 0.31 16.90 0.81
N ARG A 26 -0.66 17.75 0.45
CA ARG A 26 -1.98 17.84 1.10
C ARG A 26 -1.92 18.06 2.61
N GLY A 27 -0.87 18.77 3.09
CA GLY A 27 -0.68 19.01 4.51
C GLY A 27 -0.09 17.83 5.30
N GLU A 28 0.40 16.79 4.62
CA GLU A 28 1.05 15.63 5.23
C GLU A 28 2.53 15.57 4.88
N LEU A 29 3.36 15.25 5.87
CA LEU A 29 4.78 15.01 5.69
C LEU A 29 5.04 13.53 5.43
N THR A 30 5.70 13.24 4.33
CA THR A 30 6.23 11.90 4.01
C THR A 30 7.74 11.94 4.03
N ILE A 31 8.38 10.96 4.69
CA ILE A 31 9.83 10.79 4.77
C ILE A 31 10.16 9.44 4.15
N GLU A 32 11.05 9.44 3.19
CA GLU A 32 11.57 8.21 2.57
C GLU A 32 12.89 7.84 3.24
N VAL A 33 13.02 6.57 3.63
CA VAL A 33 14.16 6.05 4.39
C VAL A 33 14.69 4.79 3.71
N ASN A 34 16.01 4.60 3.75
CA ASN A 34 16.59 3.32 3.34
C ASN A 34 16.04 2.17 4.20
N ALA A 35 15.67 1.06 3.56
CA ALA A 35 15.13 -0.10 4.27
C ALA A 35 16.06 -0.60 5.39
N ALA A 36 17.37 -0.62 5.17
CA ALA A 36 18.35 -1.04 6.17
C ALA A 36 18.41 -0.13 7.41
N ASP A 37 18.07 1.15 7.26
CA ASP A 37 18.12 2.15 8.34
C ASP A 37 16.77 2.37 9.03
N ILE A 38 15.73 1.59 8.68
CA ILE A 38 14.37 1.82 9.19
C ILE A 38 14.30 1.75 10.72
N LEU A 39 14.98 0.78 11.33
CA LEU A 39 14.98 0.62 12.79
C LEU A 39 15.62 1.85 13.48
N LYS A 40 16.71 2.37 12.93
CA LYS A 40 17.37 3.59 13.41
C LYS A 40 16.43 4.80 13.30
N ALA A 41 15.77 4.94 12.14
CA ALA A 41 14.81 6.02 11.92
C ALA A 41 13.63 5.97 12.89
N MET A 42 13.05 4.78 13.09
CA MET A 42 11.93 4.59 14.00
C MET A 42 12.30 4.84 15.47
N THR A 43 13.50 4.42 15.87
CA THR A 43 14.02 4.70 17.22
C THR A 43 14.16 6.21 17.45
N HIS A 44 14.70 6.95 16.48
CA HIS A 44 14.82 8.40 16.58
C HIS A 44 13.44 9.07 16.64
N LEU A 45 12.50 8.66 15.77
CA LEU A 45 11.16 9.23 15.70
C LEU A 45 10.35 8.98 16.97
N GLN A 46 10.47 7.78 17.55
CA GLN A 46 9.82 7.45 18.82
C GLN A 46 10.42 8.24 19.99
N GLY A 47 11.74 8.38 20.02
CA GLY A 47 12.48 9.08 21.07
C GLY A 47 12.40 10.60 20.95
N ALA A 48 13.38 11.19 20.27
CA ALA A 48 13.53 12.63 20.10
C ALA A 48 12.43 13.26 19.23
N GLY A 49 11.88 12.50 18.29
CA GLY A 49 10.77 12.94 17.44
C GLY A 49 9.42 13.01 18.14
N GLU A 50 9.27 12.32 19.30
CA GLU A 50 8.02 12.24 20.10
C GLU A 50 6.84 11.57 19.38
N PHE A 51 7.08 10.79 18.33
CA PHE A 51 6.04 9.99 17.67
C PHE A 51 5.87 8.66 18.40
N LYS A 52 5.08 8.65 19.46
CA LYS A 52 4.92 7.51 20.36
C LYS A 52 3.97 6.44 19.87
N ILE A 53 3.14 6.75 18.89
CA ILE A 53 2.07 5.87 18.42
C ILE A 53 2.33 5.46 16.96
N LEU A 54 2.47 4.16 16.75
CA LEU A 54 2.33 3.55 15.42
C LEU A 54 0.83 3.37 15.16
N VAL A 55 0.31 4.12 14.21
CA VAL A 55 -1.11 4.08 13.84
C VAL A 55 -1.36 2.91 12.90
N ASP A 56 -0.44 2.72 11.93
CA ASP A 56 -0.57 1.70 10.90
C ASP A 56 0.79 1.37 10.27
N LEU A 57 0.91 0.15 9.77
CA LEU A 57 1.99 -0.30 8.89
C LEU A 57 1.38 -1.16 7.80
N CYS A 58 1.59 -0.79 6.55
CA CYS A 58 1.04 -1.50 5.40
C CYS A 58 2.04 -1.61 4.25
N GLY A 59 1.81 -2.58 3.36
CA GLY A 59 2.54 -2.75 2.12
C GLY A 59 1.82 -2.08 0.95
N VAL A 60 2.58 -1.65 -0.07
CA VAL A 60 2.06 -1.22 -1.37
C VAL A 60 2.87 -1.88 -2.47
N ASP A 61 2.19 -2.48 -3.44
CA ASP A 61 2.81 -3.17 -4.56
C ASP A 61 2.88 -2.28 -5.81
N TRP A 62 4.11 -2.13 -6.35
CA TRP A 62 4.42 -1.40 -7.58
C TRP A 62 5.15 -2.31 -8.56
N PRO A 63 4.45 -3.15 -9.34
CA PRO A 63 5.08 -4.17 -10.18
C PRO A 63 6.10 -3.62 -11.20
N GLN A 64 5.99 -2.34 -11.56
CA GLN A 64 6.85 -1.71 -12.56
C GLN A 64 8.20 -1.23 -12.01
N ARG A 65 8.38 -1.25 -10.66
CA ARG A 65 9.60 -0.75 -10.01
C ARG A 65 10.59 -1.88 -9.74
N ALA A 66 11.90 -1.57 -9.78
CA ALA A 66 12.95 -2.50 -9.36
C ALA A 66 12.83 -2.84 -7.87
N LYS A 67 12.60 -1.85 -7.00
CA LYS A 67 12.15 -2.03 -5.63
C LYS A 67 10.63 -2.02 -5.63
N ARG A 68 10.06 -3.22 -5.72
CA ARG A 68 8.66 -3.45 -6.00
C ARG A 68 7.73 -2.98 -4.88
N PHE A 69 8.13 -3.14 -3.61
CA PHE A 69 7.27 -2.88 -2.48
C PHE A 69 7.66 -1.61 -1.73
N ASP A 70 6.67 -0.78 -1.40
CA ASP A 70 6.81 0.25 -0.38
C ASP A 70 6.23 -0.30 0.92
N VAL A 71 7.01 -0.29 2.00
CA VAL A 71 6.51 -0.49 3.36
C VAL A 71 6.25 0.89 3.95
N VAL A 72 5.01 1.16 4.31
CA VAL A 72 4.52 2.47 4.72
C VAL A 72 4.14 2.44 6.19
N TYR A 73 4.69 3.34 6.97
CA TYR A 73 4.47 3.47 8.40
C TYR A 73 3.76 4.80 8.67
N HIS A 74 2.67 4.78 9.41
CA HIS A 74 1.96 5.96 9.86
C HIS A 74 2.18 6.18 11.34
N LEU A 75 2.80 7.29 11.69
CA LEU A 75 3.14 7.65 13.06
C LEU A 75 2.36 8.87 13.53
N LEU A 76 1.99 8.87 14.82
CA LEU A 76 1.27 9.95 15.47
C LEU A 76 2.02 10.43 16.72
N SER A 77 2.17 11.72 16.82
CA SER A 77 2.58 12.43 18.04
C SER A 77 1.40 13.19 18.62
N LEU A 78 1.00 12.84 19.84
CA LEU A 78 -0.04 13.58 20.58
C LEU A 78 0.48 14.90 21.12
N THR A 79 1.76 14.93 21.54
CA THR A 79 2.39 16.15 22.06
C THR A 79 2.52 17.24 21.00
N ARG A 80 2.93 16.83 19.79
CA ARG A 80 3.06 17.74 18.64
C ARG A 80 1.74 17.95 17.90
N ASN A 81 0.73 17.13 18.17
CA ASN A 81 -0.52 17.04 17.38
C ASN A 81 -0.22 16.96 15.87
N ALA A 82 0.68 16.04 15.53
CA ALA A 82 1.17 15.87 14.16
C ALA A 82 1.21 14.39 13.76
N ARG A 83 0.97 14.14 12.47
CA ARG A 83 1.14 12.84 11.85
C ARG A 83 2.25 12.91 10.80
N ILE A 84 3.00 11.84 10.69
CA ILE A 84 4.00 11.67 9.62
C ILE A 84 3.84 10.29 8.99
N ARG A 85 4.22 10.21 7.73
CA ARG A 85 4.34 8.96 6.98
C ARG A 85 5.80 8.68 6.73
N VAL A 86 6.25 7.47 7.06
CA VAL A 86 7.58 7.00 6.70
C VAL A 86 7.43 5.90 5.67
N LYS A 87 8.24 5.92 4.61
CA LYS A 87 8.26 4.90 3.57
C LYS A 87 9.64 4.30 3.45
N ALA A 88 9.68 2.98 3.27
CA ALA A 88 10.89 2.26 2.92
C ALA A 88 10.62 1.38 1.69
N GLN A 89 11.52 1.41 0.72
CA GLN A 89 11.40 0.63 -0.50
C GLN A 89 12.17 -0.68 -0.39
N VAL A 90 11.50 -1.79 -0.73
CA VAL A 90 12.04 -3.15 -0.63
C VAL A 90 11.84 -3.88 -1.96
N GLY A 91 12.86 -4.59 -2.41
CA GLY A 91 12.79 -5.45 -3.60
C GLY A 91 12.08 -6.77 -3.29
N GLU A 92 11.74 -7.51 -4.35
CA GLU A 92 11.17 -8.84 -4.19
C GLU A 92 12.21 -9.79 -3.59
N GLY A 93 11.84 -10.46 -2.50
CA GLY A 93 12.75 -11.34 -1.74
C GLY A 93 13.73 -10.63 -0.81
N GLU A 94 13.80 -9.30 -0.82
CA GLU A 94 14.57 -8.53 0.15
C GLU A 94 13.81 -8.45 1.49
N SER A 95 14.56 -8.48 2.61
CA SER A 95 14.00 -8.29 3.95
C SER A 95 14.20 -6.86 4.45
N ILE A 96 13.29 -6.41 5.29
CA ILE A 96 13.39 -5.15 6.02
C ILE A 96 13.47 -5.45 7.53
N PRO A 97 14.30 -4.74 8.32
CA PRO A 97 14.35 -4.93 9.76
C PRO A 97 12.99 -4.72 10.44
N SER A 98 12.62 -5.61 11.36
CA SER A 98 11.43 -5.46 12.20
C SER A 98 11.57 -4.29 13.16
N ILE A 99 10.49 -3.58 13.39
CA ILE A 99 10.43 -2.45 14.33
C ILE A 99 9.70 -2.80 15.64
N ILE A 100 9.43 -4.07 15.90
CA ILE A 100 8.74 -4.54 17.13
C ILE A 100 9.43 -4.04 18.40
N SER A 101 10.76 -4.00 18.41
CA SER A 101 11.53 -3.51 19.56
C SER A 101 11.24 -2.06 19.92
N VAL A 102 10.79 -1.27 18.94
CA VAL A 102 10.44 0.15 19.10
C VAL A 102 8.93 0.31 19.29
N TYR A 103 8.15 -0.36 18.44
CA TYR A 103 6.69 -0.33 18.48
C TYR A 103 6.14 -1.75 18.56
N PRO A 104 5.79 -2.25 19.76
CA PRO A 104 5.29 -3.62 19.91
C PRO A 104 4.05 -3.95 19.07
N ALA A 105 3.21 -2.94 18.77
CA ALA A 105 2.05 -3.10 17.89
C ALA A 105 2.43 -3.50 16.45
N ALA A 106 3.65 -3.21 16.02
CA ALA A 106 4.13 -3.55 14.68
C ALA A 106 4.07 -5.05 14.39
N GLY A 107 4.18 -5.90 15.43
CA GLY A 107 4.20 -7.35 15.24
C GLY A 107 3.00 -7.90 14.48
N TRP A 108 1.81 -7.33 14.65
CA TRP A 108 0.61 -7.73 13.92
C TRP A 108 0.62 -7.21 12.48
N PHE A 109 0.95 -5.94 12.29
CA PHE A 109 0.99 -5.30 10.98
C PHE A 109 2.11 -5.85 10.08
N GLU A 110 3.26 -6.20 10.65
CA GLU A 110 4.37 -6.84 9.93
C GLU A 110 3.97 -8.22 9.43
N ARG A 111 3.28 -9.02 10.26
CA ARG A 111 2.72 -10.31 9.86
C ARG A 111 1.67 -10.17 8.75
N GLU A 112 0.80 -9.16 8.84
CA GLU A 112 -0.18 -8.85 7.80
C GLU A 112 0.50 -8.48 6.48
N THR A 113 1.50 -7.59 6.53
CA THR A 113 2.25 -7.18 5.34
C THR A 113 3.01 -8.35 4.72
N PHE A 114 3.58 -9.23 5.54
CA PHE A 114 4.18 -10.47 5.06
C PHE A 114 3.14 -11.38 4.42
N ASP A 115 2.00 -11.60 5.06
CA ASP A 115 0.96 -12.50 4.56
C ASP A 115 0.34 -12.01 3.24
N MET A 116 0.12 -10.72 3.11
CA MET A 116 -0.55 -10.13 1.94
C MET A 116 0.38 -9.85 0.76
N TYR A 117 1.64 -9.48 1.01
CA TYR A 117 2.60 -9.05 -0.03
C TYR A 117 3.85 -9.93 -0.12
N GLY A 118 4.17 -10.69 0.91
CA GLY A 118 5.37 -11.52 0.96
C GLY A 118 6.65 -10.74 1.25
N VAL A 119 6.56 -9.61 1.94
CA VAL A 119 7.72 -8.85 2.42
C VAL A 119 8.19 -9.42 3.75
N PRO A 120 9.39 -10.03 3.84
CA PRO A 120 9.89 -10.59 5.08
C PRO A 120 10.47 -9.50 5.99
N PHE A 121 10.20 -9.61 7.30
CA PHE A 121 10.77 -8.72 8.31
C PHE A 121 11.85 -9.46 9.10
N ALA A 122 13.10 -8.98 8.99
CA ALA A 122 14.22 -9.56 9.71
C ALA A 122 14.07 -9.33 11.22
N ASP A 123 14.49 -10.30 12.01
CA ASP A 123 14.42 -10.30 13.50
C ASP A 123 12.99 -10.20 14.07
N HIS A 124 11.97 -10.50 13.26
CA HIS A 124 10.61 -10.65 13.76
C HIS A 124 10.51 -11.97 14.56
N PRO A 125 9.99 -11.96 15.79
CA PRO A 125 9.99 -13.15 16.66
C PRO A 125 9.07 -14.29 16.18
N ASP A 126 8.01 -13.96 15.42
CA ASP A 126 7.01 -14.93 14.98
C ASP A 126 6.36 -14.50 13.67
N MET A 127 6.95 -14.89 12.52
CA MET A 127 6.55 -14.48 11.18
C MET A 127 5.51 -15.43 10.54
N ARG A 128 4.56 -15.93 11.34
CA ARG A 128 3.46 -16.77 10.83
C ARG A 128 2.45 -15.93 10.05
N ARG A 129 1.83 -16.52 9.03
CA ARG A 129 0.66 -15.93 8.36
C ARG A 129 -0.47 -15.67 9.36
N ILE A 130 -1.32 -14.68 9.08
CA ILE A 130 -2.34 -14.21 10.03
C ILE A 130 -3.74 -14.14 9.42
N LEU A 131 -3.86 -13.77 8.16
CA LEU A 131 -5.15 -13.56 7.49
C LEU A 131 -5.51 -14.68 6.53
N THR A 132 -4.52 -15.31 5.90
CA THR A 132 -4.78 -16.42 4.97
C THR A 132 -4.95 -17.73 5.72
N ASP A 133 -5.71 -18.65 5.11
CA ASP A 133 -5.96 -19.99 5.65
C ASP A 133 -4.68 -20.85 5.64
N TYR A 134 -4.68 -21.93 6.41
CA TYR A 134 -3.58 -22.90 6.45
C TYR A 134 -3.34 -23.50 5.07
N GLY A 135 -2.08 -23.50 4.64
CA GLY A 135 -1.71 -24.03 3.32
C GLY A 135 -2.03 -23.10 2.15
N PHE A 136 -2.48 -21.87 2.40
CA PHE A 136 -2.68 -20.89 1.34
C PHE A 136 -1.37 -20.60 0.60
N SER A 137 -1.41 -20.65 -0.73
CA SER A 137 -0.27 -20.39 -1.60
C SER A 137 -0.41 -19.05 -2.30
N GLY A 138 0.65 -18.25 -2.24
CA GLY A 138 0.70 -16.90 -2.85
C GLY A 138 0.45 -15.76 -1.86
N TYR A 139 0.33 -14.55 -2.41
CA TYR A 139 0.17 -13.30 -1.67
C TYR A 139 -0.96 -12.48 -2.29
N PRO A 140 -2.15 -12.46 -1.64
CA PRO A 140 -3.40 -12.06 -2.31
C PRO A 140 -3.52 -10.56 -2.62
N LEU A 141 -2.72 -9.68 -2.00
CA LEU A 141 -2.75 -8.25 -2.32
C LEU A 141 -1.71 -7.82 -3.35
N ARG A 142 -0.88 -8.73 -3.85
CA ARG A 142 -0.03 -8.44 -5.01
C ARG A 142 -0.87 -8.18 -6.25
N LYS A 143 -0.46 -7.25 -7.10
CA LYS A 143 -1.20 -6.87 -8.31
C LYS A 143 -1.26 -7.97 -9.38
N ASP A 144 -0.30 -8.90 -9.33
CA ASP A 144 -0.24 -10.06 -10.20
C ASP A 144 -1.01 -11.29 -9.67
N PHE A 145 -1.57 -11.21 -8.45
CA PHE A 145 -2.44 -12.25 -7.91
C PHE A 145 -3.87 -12.07 -8.46
N PRO A 146 -4.51 -13.12 -9.02
CA PRO A 146 -5.84 -13.01 -9.59
C PRO A 146 -6.89 -12.67 -8.51
N LEU A 147 -7.79 -11.74 -8.83
CA LEU A 147 -8.84 -11.29 -7.91
C LEU A 147 -9.72 -12.42 -7.39
N THR A 148 -10.00 -13.41 -8.23
CA THR A 148 -10.82 -14.58 -7.89
C THR A 148 -10.05 -15.67 -7.14
N GLY A 149 -8.72 -15.55 -7.06
CA GLY A 149 -7.87 -16.64 -6.56
C GLY A 149 -7.80 -17.84 -7.51
N TYR A 150 -7.26 -18.96 -7.02
CA TYR A 150 -7.10 -20.21 -7.77
C TYR A 150 -7.98 -21.33 -7.25
N VAL A 151 -8.29 -21.29 -5.96
CA VAL A 151 -9.06 -22.33 -5.26
C VAL A 151 -10.17 -21.70 -4.43
N GLU A 152 -11.24 -22.45 -4.26
CA GLU A 152 -12.34 -22.11 -3.38
C GLU A 152 -12.64 -23.25 -2.42
N LEU A 153 -13.35 -22.96 -1.34
CA LEU A 153 -13.79 -23.93 -0.36
C LEU A 153 -15.24 -24.33 -0.64
N ARG A 154 -15.51 -25.63 -0.65
CA ARG A 154 -16.85 -26.19 -0.76
C ARG A 154 -17.08 -27.22 0.33
N TYR A 155 -18.27 -27.26 0.90
CA TYR A 155 -18.69 -28.35 1.75
C TYR A 155 -19.10 -29.56 0.88
N ASP A 156 -18.47 -30.70 1.16
CA ASP A 156 -18.78 -31.95 0.49
C ASP A 156 -19.71 -32.80 1.38
N ASP A 157 -20.94 -33.03 0.90
CA ASP A 157 -21.96 -33.74 1.66
C ASP A 157 -21.65 -35.23 1.80
N GLU A 158 -20.94 -35.82 0.88
CA GLU A 158 -20.55 -37.25 0.93
C GLU A 158 -19.42 -37.47 1.93
N LEU A 159 -18.38 -36.63 1.84
CA LEU A 159 -17.22 -36.66 2.74
C LEU A 159 -17.48 -36.03 4.10
N LYS A 160 -18.60 -35.33 4.29
CA LYS A 160 -18.98 -34.58 5.51
C LYS A 160 -17.90 -33.60 6.00
N ARG A 161 -17.20 -32.95 5.06
CA ARG A 161 -16.12 -32.00 5.35
C ARG A 161 -16.00 -30.91 4.28
N VAL A 162 -15.29 -29.86 4.62
CA VAL A 162 -14.88 -28.81 3.67
C VAL A 162 -13.72 -29.34 2.83
N VAL A 163 -13.81 -29.16 1.53
CA VAL A 163 -12.79 -29.55 0.53
C VAL A 163 -12.37 -28.34 -0.29
N TYR A 164 -11.13 -28.34 -0.75
CA TYR A 164 -10.65 -27.38 -1.73
C TYR A 164 -10.95 -27.85 -3.13
N GLN A 165 -11.42 -26.96 -3.97
CA GLN A 165 -11.62 -27.20 -5.40
C GLN A 165 -11.11 -26.01 -6.22
N PRO A 166 -10.82 -26.19 -7.52
CA PRO A 166 -10.56 -25.07 -8.42
C PRO A 166 -11.75 -24.11 -8.43
N VAL A 167 -11.48 -22.81 -8.54
CA VAL A 167 -12.52 -21.78 -8.58
C VAL A 167 -13.50 -22.04 -9.73
N GLN A 168 -14.78 -22.09 -9.40
CA GLN A 168 -15.90 -22.22 -10.35
C GLN A 168 -16.96 -21.15 -9.98
N LEU A 169 -16.80 -19.96 -10.55
CA LEU A 169 -17.71 -18.88 -10.27
C LEU A 169 -19.08 -19.15 -10.92
N VAL A 170 -20.16 -18.93 -10.17
CA VAL A 170 -21.54 -18.99 -10.68
C VAL A 170 -21.76 -17.93 -11.76
N GLN A 171 -21.13 -16.77 -11.61
CA GLN A 171 -21.07 -15.73 -12.61
C GLN A 171 -19.60 -15.42 -12.90
N GLU A 172 -19.21 -15.44 -14.18
CA GLU A 172 -17.86 -15.04 -14.57
C GLU A 172 -17.57 -13.60 -14.13
N PHE A 173 -16.30 -13.33 -13.80
CA PHE A 173 -15.86 -11.98 -13.48
C PHE A 173 -16.08 -11.07 -14.70
N ARG A 174 -16.84 -10.00 -14.49
CA ARG A 174 -17.15 -9.04 -15.56
C ARG A 174 -16.10 -7.94 -15.56
N ASP A 175 -15.54 -7.68 -16.73
CA ASP A 175 -14.64 -6.56 -16.95
C ASP A 175 -15.47 -5.32 -17.31
N PHE A 176 -15.45 -4.31 -16.42
CA PHE A 176 -16.12 -3.04 -16.63
C PHE A 176 -15.05 -1.96 -16.78
N ASP A 177 -15.17 -1.14 -17.78
CA ASP A 177 -14.37 0.07 -17.94
C ASP A 177 -14.77 1.18 -16.98
N PHE A 178 -15.90 1.00 -16.25
CA PHE A 178 -16.52 1.96 -15.33
C PHE A 178 -16.86 3.32 -15.98
N MET A 179 -16.76 3.41 -17.30
CA MET A 179 -17.21 4.58 -18.03
C MET A 179 -18.69 4.44 -18.34
N SER A 180 -19.49 5.42 -17.91
CA SER A 180 -20.87 5.54 -18.35
C SER A 180 -20.89 5.80 -19.86
N PRO A 181 -21.75 5.14 -20.64
CA PRO A 181 -21.92 5.48 -22.04
C PRO A 181 -22.26 6.96 -22.26
N TRP A 182 -22.84 7.61 -21.27
CA TRP A 182 -23.18 9.03 -21.26
C TRP A 182 -21.97 9.92 -20.97
N GLU A 183 -21.00 9.47 -20.22
CA GLU A 183 -19.76 10.21 -19.95
C GLU A 183 -18.79 10.19 -21.12
N GLY A 184 -18.81 9.14 -21.92
CA GLY A 184 -18.03 9.01 -23.15
C GLY A 184 -18.72 9.61 -24.39
N ALA A 185 -19.98 10.03 -24.27
CA ALA A 185 -20.68 10.64 -25.37
C ALA A 185 -20.26 12.11 -25.57
N PRO A 186 -20.06 12.58 -26.79
CA PRO A 186 -19.84 14.00 -27.01
C PRO A 186 -21.07 14.79 -26.52
N HIS A 187 -20.83 15.73 -25.59
CA HIS A 187 -21.91 16.55 -25.00
C HIS A 187 -22.58 17.50 -25.99
N ILE A 188 -22.08 17.54 -27.19
CA ILE A 188 -22.65 18.34 -28.29
C ILE A 188 -23.59 17.45 -29.10
N LEU A 189 -24.87 17.70 -28.99
CA LEU A 189 -25.86 17.01 -29.79
C LEU A 189 -25.81 17.51 -31.27
N PRO A 190 -26.12 16.64 -32.24
CA PRO A 190 -26.24 17.08 -33.63
C PRO A 190 -27.22 18.26 -33.73
N GLY A 191 -26.76 19.41 -34.25
CA GLY A 191 -27.52 20.64 -34.31
C GLY A 191 -27.23 21.66 -33.20
N ASP A 192 -26.45 21.31 -32.18
CA ASP A 192 -26.02 22.23 -31.13
C ASP A 192 -24.56 22.72 -31.33
N GLU A 193 -24.30 23.16 -32.56
CA GLU A 193 -22.96 23.60 -32.97
C GLU A 193 -22.50 24.91 -32.29
N LYS A 194 -23.39 25.53 -31.51
CA LYS A 194 -23.09 26.74 -30.73
C LYS A 194 -22.77 26.48 -29.25
N ALA A 195 -22.87 25.25 -28.80
CA ALA A 195 -22.45 24.89 -27.43
C ALA A 195 -20.94 25.07 -27.30
N ALA A 196 -20.52 26.06 -26.53
CA ALA A 196 -19.11 26.26 -26.23
C ALA A 196 -18.60 25.05 -25.43
N MET A 197 -17.57 24.39 -25.92
CA MET A 197 -16.86 23.35 -25.15
C MET A 197 -16.43 23.94 -23.80
N ALA A 198 -16.79 23.30 -22.72
CA ALA A 198 -16.30 23.68 -21.41
C ALA A 198 -14.75 23.63 -21.42
N PRO A 199 -14.06 24.66 -20.92
CA PRO A 199 -12.61 24.72 -20.94
C PRO A 199 -12.07 23.55 -20.07
N GLY A 200 -11.37 22.60 -20.70
CA GLY A 200 -10.73 21.46 -20.02
C GLY A 200 -10.95 20.08 -20.65
N VAL A 201 -11.84 19.94 -21.61
CA VAL A 201 -12.00 18.67 -22.36
C VAL A 201 -11.15 18.75 -23.63
N ALA A 202 -9.92 18.27 -23.56
CA ALA A 202 -9.12 18.06 -24.76
C ALA A 202 -9.80 16.98 -25.61
N SER A 203 -10.02 17.27 -26.88
CA SER A 203 -10.48 16.30 -27.88
C SER A 203 -9.45 15.16 -28.00
N GLY A 204 -9.68 14.08 -27.29
CA GLY A 204 -8.94 12.85 -27.51
C GLY A 204 -9.30 12.30 -28.88
N GLU A 205 -8.32 12.19 -29.77
CA GLU A 205 -8.50 11.47 -31.03
C GLU A 205 -8.99 10.04 -30.74
N PRO A 206 -9.94 9.51 -31.50
CA PRO A 206 -10.42 8.15 -31.32
C PRO A 206 -9.27 7.20 -31.60
N GLY A 207 -8.74 6.58 -30.51
CA GLY A 207 -7.64 5.65 -30.56
C GLY A 207 -7.95 4.48 -31.49
N LYS A 208 -7.05 4.23 -32.45
CA LYS A 208 -7.02 3.01 -33.25
C LYS A 208 -6.90 1.81 -32.28
N LYS A 209 -7.89 0.93 -32.33
CA LYS A 209 -7.79 -0.40 -31.69
C LYS A 209 -6.64 -1.20 -32.32
N PRO A 210 -5.90 -1.99 -31.51
CA PRO A 210 -4.90 -2.93 -32.00
C PRO A 210 -5.54 -4.07 -32.81
#